data_a2a9ea3ae4bf0223f30147d69df32d57
#
_entry.id   a2a9ea3ae4bf0223f30147d69df32d57
#
_cell.length_a   1.000
_cell.length_b   1.000
_cell.length_c   1.000
_cell.angle_alpha   90.00
_cell.angle_beta   90.00
_cell.angle_gamma   90.00
#
_symmetry.space_group_name_H-M   'P 1'
#
loop_
_entity.id
_entity.type
_entity.pdbx_description
1 polymer ?
#
loop_
_entity_poly.entity_id
_entity_poly.type
_entity_poly.pdbx_seq_one_letter_code
_entity_poly.pdbx_strand_id
1 'polypeptide(L)'
;MGRTPKRRKPRRKRLVVNATQPNDIPYSKCRIEWIDIISDSGWATDKEFNRMKLAAPVNEGWVYSKDKNHVKIFASYDKEDDGTLTFGDRTVIPMACIKKITKLN
;
A
#
# COMPACT_ATOMS: atom_id res chain seq x y z
N MET A 1 20.28 -5.39 -14.08
CA MET A 1 19.85 -5.49 -13.91
C MET A 1 19.34 -5.50 -13.43
N GLY A 2 19.50 -5.39 -13.86
CA GLY A 2 18.93 -5.43 -13.62
C GLY A 2 18.45 -5.01 -13.64
N ARG A 3 18.73 -5.04 -14.30
CA ARG A 3 18.21 -4.68 -14.61
C ARG A 3 18.40 -4.04 -14.80
N THR A 4 18.67 -4.10 -15.24
CA THR A 4 18.61 -3.69 -15.68
C THR A 4 18.36 -3.14 -15.88
N PRO A 5 18.70 -2.92 -16.32
CA PRO A 5 18.47 -2.57 -16.70
C PRO A 5 18.15 -2.09 -17.02
N LYS A 6 18.35 -1.77 -17.69
CA LYS A 6 17.97 -1.51 -18.05
C LYS A 6 17.57 -0.80 -18.08
N ARG A 7 17.77 -0.70 -18.71
CA ARG A 7 17.23 -0.20 -18.86
C ARG A 7 16.80 0.55 -18.94
N ARG A 8 16.90 0.67 -19.42
CA ARG A 8 16.27 1.20 -19.56
C ARG A 8 15.94 1.90 -19.92
N LYS A 9 15.95 2.06 -20.51
CA LYS A 9 15.40 2.56 -20.92
C LYS A 9 14.95 3.28 -20.98
N PRO A 10 15.03 3.42 -21.34
CA PRO A 10 14.24 4.19 -21.25
C PRO A 10 13.56 4.59 -21.44
N ARG A 11 13.44 4.66 -21.81
CA ARG A 11 12.50 4.86 -21.78
C ARG A 11 11.91 5.43 -21.93
N ARG A 12 11.66 5.58 -22.35
CA ARG A 12 10.81 5.99 -22.43
C ARG A 12 10.13 6.69 -22.81
N LYS A 13 9.94 7.08 -23.41
CA LYS A 13 9.05 7.58 -23.63
C LYS A 13 7.87 7.59 -23.70
N ARG A 14 7.58 7.35 -23.84
CA ARG A 14 6.40 7.25 -23.86
C ARG A 14 5.30 7.55 -23.21
N LEU A 15 5.29 7.78 -23.19
CA LEU A 15 4.50 7.94 -22.57
C LEU A 15 3.54 8.52 -22.03
N VAL A 16 3.39 8.59 -22.19
CA VAL A 16 2.71 9.71 -21.62
C VAL A 16 1.22 9.54 -21.54
N VAL A 17 0.67 9.21 -22.63
CA VAL A 17 -0.76 8.99 -22.68
C VAL A 17 -1.19 7.95 -21.70
N ASN A 18 -0.38 6.94 -21.56
CA ASN A 18 -0.71 5.84 -20.68
C ASN A 18 -0.73 6.26 -19.23
N ALA A 19 -0.03 7.31 -18.91
CA ALA A 19 0.00 7.81 -17.55
C ALA A 19 -1.36 8.28 -17.07
N THR A 20 -2.27 8.56 -17.99
CA THR A 20 -3.60 9.01 -17.63
C THR A 20 -4.58 7.87 -17.42
N GLN A 21 -4.15 6.64 -17.65
CA GLN A 21 -5.01 5.49 -17.47
C GLN A 21 -5.02 5.04 -16.02
N PRO A 22 -6.16 5.11 -15.34
CA PRO A 22 -6.19 4.74 -13.93
C PRO A 22 -5.97 3.26 -13.69
N ASN A 23 -6.20 2.43 -14.71
CA ASN A 23 -6.18 0.98 -14.54
C ASN A 23 -5.28 0.31 -15.55
N ASP A 24 -4.02 0.77 -15.61
CA ASP A 24 -3.08 0.08 -16.48
C ASP A 24 -2.62 -1.25 -15.86
N ILE A 25 -3.09 -1.57 -14.67
CA ILE A 25 -2.85 -2.85 -14.01
C ILE A 25 -4.20 -3.39 -13.49
N PRO A 26 -4.33 -4.72 -13.38
CA PRO A 26 -5.62 -5.33 -13.01
C PRO A 26 -5.87 -5.35 -11.50
N TYR A 27 -5.67 -4.22 -10.83
CA TYR A 27 -5.85 -4.11 -9.39
C TYR A 27 -6.56 -2.81 -9.08
N SER A 28 -7.45 -2.84 -8.08
CA SER A 28 -8.20 -1.67 -7.65
C SER A 28 -7.38 -0.87 -6.64
N LYS A 29 -7.39 0.44 -6.80
CA LYS A 29 -6.73 1.32 -5.85
C LYS A 29 -7.70 1.69 -4.74
N CYS A 30 -7.22 1.63 -3.49
CA CYS A 30 -8.04 1.84 -2.31
C CYS A 30 -7.30 2.67 -1.27
N ARG A 31 -8.10 3.29 -0.41
CA ARG A 31 -7.63 3.85 0.85
C ARG A 31 -8.08 2.93 1.95
N ILE A 32 -7.16 2.57 2.85
CA ILE A 32 -7.46 1.71 3.98
C ILE A 32 -7.18 2.47 5.26
N GLU A 33 -8.23 2.62 6.08
CA GLU A 33 -8.13 3.21 7.41
C GLU A 33 -8.12 2.06 8.39
N TRP A 34 -7.10 2.01 9.24
CA TRP A 34 -6.96 0.89 10.15
C TRP A 34 -6.43 1.37 11.49
N ILE A 35 -6.41 0.49 12.49
CA ILE A 35 -5.91 0.80 13.82
C ILE A 35 -4.69 -0.04 14.11
N ASP A 36 -3.74 0.55 14.80
CA ASP A 36 -2.49 -0.11 15.12
C ASP A 36 -2.16 0.10 16.58
N ILE A 37 -1.34 -0.78 17.11
CA ILE A 37 -0.88 -0.66 18.49
C ILE A 37 0.07 0.52 18.61
N ILE A 38 0.15 1.07 19.82
CA ILE A 38 1.23 1.96 20.19
C ILE A 38 1.88 1.41 21.46
N SER A 39 3.14 1.73 21.65
CA SER A 39 3.89 1.29 22.81
C SER A 39 4.74 2.44 23.31
N ASP A 40 4.93 2.48 24.62
CA ASP A 40 5.79 3.46 25.26
C ASP A 40 6.44 2.77 26.45
N SER A 41 7.77 2.70 26.46
CA SER A 41 8.51 2.03 27.51
C SER A 41 8.79 2.93 28.71
N GLY A 42 8.34 4.19 28.67
CA GLY A 42 8.55 5.14 29.75
C GLY A 42 7.58 4.94 30.90
N TRP A 43 7.73 5.78 31.92
CA TRP A 43 6.86 5.79 33.05
C TRP A 43 5.73 6.79 32.84
N ALA A 44 4.54 6.44 33.31
CA ALA A 44 3.36 7.28 33.12
C ALA A 44 2.48 7.22 34.37
N THR A 45 1.82 8.33 34.65
CA THR A 45 0.76 8.39 35.66
C THR A 45 -0.51 7.74 35.12
N ASP A 46 -1.47 7.49 35.99
CA ASP A 46 -2.80 7.02 35.58
C ASP A 46 -3.39 7.93 34.51
N LYS A 47 -3.31 9.24 34.72
CA LYS A 47 -3.88 10.21 33.82
C LYS A 47 -3.24 10.14 32.45
N GLU A 48 -1.91 10.01 32.40
CA GLU A 48 -1.18 9.91 31.16
C GLU A 48 -1.48 8.59 30.45
N PHE A 49 -1.53 7.49 31.21
CA PHE A 49 -1.81 6.19 30.64
C PHE A 49 -3.21 6.14 30.05
N ASN A 50 -4.20 6.74 30.73
CA ASN A 50 -5.57 6.79 30.24
C ASN A 50 -5.72 7.59 28.95
N ARG A 51 -4.76 8.45 28.64
CA ARG A 51 -4.80 9.23 27.40
C ARG A 51 -4.20 8.50 26.21
N MET A 52 -3.54 7.36 26.43
CA MET A 52 -2.99 6.60 25.32
C MET A 52 -4.12 6.05 24.46
N LYS A 53 -3.96 6.15 23.17
CA LYS A 53 -4.93 5.68 22.18
C LYS A 53 -4.23 4.89 21.12
N LEU A 54 -4.97 4.00 20.46
CA LEU A 54 -4.45 3.28 19.32
C LEU A 54 -4.10 4.25 18.19
N ALA A 55 -3.08 3.94 17.43
CA ALA A 55 -2.78 4.69 16.22
C ALA A 55 -3.86 4.41 15.17
N ALA A 56 -4.10 5.38 14.31
CA ALA A 56 -5.12 5.28 13.26
C ALA A 56 -4.49 5.62 11.91
N PRO A 57 -3.60 4.76 11.41
CA PRO A 57 -2.93 5.05 10.15
C PRO A 57 -3.85 4.89 8.94
N VAL A 58 -3.44 5.50 7.85
CA VAL A 58 -4.14 5.42 6.57
C VAL A 58 -3.13 5.02 5.52
N ASN A 59 -3.44 3.99 4.75
CA ASN A 59 -2.63 3.56 3.62
C ASN A 59 -3.42 3.72 2.34
N GLU A 60 -2.74 4.12 1.27
CA GLU A 60 -3.33 4.10 -0.07
C GLU A 60 -2.47 3.22 -0.95
N GLY A 61 -3.12 2.39 -1.74
CA GLY A 61 -2.41 1.49 -2.63
C GLY A 61 -3.38 0.61 -3.39
N TRP A 62 -2.82 -0.25 -4.22
CA TRP A 62 -3.62 -1.21 -4.98
C TRP A 62 -3.79 -2.48 -4.16
N VAL A 63 -5.00 -3.02 -4.18
CA VAL A 63 -5.29 -4.26 -3.45
C VAL A 63 -4.81 -5.44 -4.28
N TYR A 64 -3.80 -6.13 -3.78
CA TYR A 64 -3.28 -7.33 -4.42
C TYR A 64 -4.19 -8.53 -4.14
N SER A 65 -4.59 -8.69 -2.88
CA SER A 65 -5.50 -9.76 -2.49
C SER A 65 -6.18 -9.39 -1.19
N LYS A 66 -7.33 -9.99 -0.97
CA LYS A 66 -8.11 -9.78 0.26
C LYS A 66 -8.87 -11.05 0.57
N ASP A 67 -8.74 -11.51 1.80
CA ASP A 67 -9.51 -12.64 2.29
C ASP A 67 -10.06 -12.29 3.67
N LYS A 68 -10.61 -13.28 4.37
CA LYS A 68 -11.23 -13.03 5.67
C LYS A 68 -10.22 -12.67 6.76
N ASN A 69 -8.95 -12.94 6.53
CA ASN A 69 -7.91 -12.75 7.54
C ASN A 69 -7.10 -11.49 7.34
N HIS A 70 -6.84 -11.11 6.11
CA HIS A 70 -5.97 -9.97 5.84
C HIS A 70 -6.17 -9.42 4.44
N VAL A 71 -5.66 -8.22 4.23
CA VAL A 71 -5.57 -7.60 2.91
C VAL A 71 -4.10 -7.32 2.62
N LYS A 72 -3.69 -7.55 1.39
CA LYS A 72 -2.35 -7.23 0.90
C LYS A 72 -2.44 -6.11 -0.11
N ILE A 73 -1.65 -5.07 0.10
CA ILE A 73 -1.63 -3.92 -0.81
C ILE A 73 -0.19 -3.61 -1.21
N PHE A 74 -0.05 -2.90 -2.31
CA PHE A 74 1.23 -2.38 -2.75
C PHE A 74 1.03 -0.94 -3.22
N ALA A 75 2.05 -0.11 -3.05
CA ALA A 75 1.95 1.30 -3.41
C ALA A 75 2.85 1.68 -4.59
N SER A 76 3.66 0.76 -5.05
CA SER A 76 4.48 0.95 -6.24
C SER A 76 4.60 -0.38 -6.98
N TYR A 77 4.89 -0.29 -8.27
CA TYR A 77 5.07 -1.48 -9.08
C TYR A 77 5.96 -1.16 -10.26
N ASP A 78 6.54 -2.21 -10.84
CA ASP A 78 7.30 -2.13 -12.07
C ASP A 78 6.72 -3.15 -13.05
N LYS A 79 6.61 -2.76 -14.30
CA LYS A 79 6.03 -3.61 -15.33
C LYS A 79 7.11 -3.91 -16.36
N GLU A 80 7.41 -5.18 -16.49
CA GLU A 80 8.42 -5.63 -17.46
C GLU A 80 7.86 -5.57 -18.88
N ASP A 81 8.75 -5.66 -19.86
CA ASP A 81 8.35 -5.60 -21.27
C ASP A 81 7.36 -6.70 -21.63
N ASP A 82 7.46 -7.84 -20.97
CA ASP A 82 6.56 -8.97 -21.22
C ASP A 82 5.25 -8.87 -20.43
N GLY A 83 5.06 -7.78 -19.68
CA GLY A 83 3.86 -7.58 -18.90
C GLY A 83 3.95 -8.09 -17.48
N THR A 84 5.03 -8.75 -17.11
CA THR A 84 5.22 -9.22 -15.73
C THR A 84 5.30 -8.05 -14.77
N LEU A 85 4.59 -8.14 -13.66
CA LEU A 85 4.62 -7.12 -12.62
C LEU A 85 5.47 -7.55 -11.44
N THR A 86 6.20 -6.59 -10.91
CA THR A 86 6.83 -6.73 -9.60
C THR A 86 6.28 -5.62 -8.70
N PHE A 87 6.17 -5.92 -7.42
CA PHE A 87 5.42 -5.07 -6.49
C PHE A 87 6.33 -4.54 -5.40
N GLY A 88 6.21 -3.24 -5.13
CA GLY A 88 6.97 -2.57 -4.09
C GLY A 88 6.06 -1.89 -3.07
N ASP A 89 6.66 -1.48 -1.96
CA ASP A 89 5.93 -0.83 -0.87
C ASP A 89 4.72 -1.68 -0.46
N ARG A 90 5.00 -2.92 -0.12
CA ARG A 90 3.99 -3.92 0.18
C ARG A 90 3.63 -3.90 1.65
N THR A 91 2.34 -4.02 1.93
CA THR A 91 1.83 -4.04 3.30
C THR A 91 0.77 -5.11 3.42
N VAL A 92 0.80 -5.85 4.52
CA VAL A 92 -0.24 -6.83 4.86
C VAL A 92 -0.90 -6.35 6.14
N ILE A 93 -2.22 -6.16 6.10
CA ILE A 93 -2.97 -5.64 7.24
C ILE A 93 -4.00 -6.67 7.66
N PRO A 94 -4.04 -7.05 8.96
CA PRO A 94 -5.09 -7.97 9.42
C PRO A 94 -6.47 -7.35 9.27
N MET A 95 -7.43 -8.13 8.82
CA MET A 95 -8.80 -7.62 8.66
C MET A 95 -9.37 -7.11 9.99
N ALA A 96 -8.98 -7.74 11.10
CA ALA A 96 -9.46 -7.32 12.42
C ALA A 96 -9.04 -5.90 12.80
N CYS A 97 -7.99 -5.38 12.15
CA CYS A 97 -7.51 -4.03 12.43
C CYS A 97 -8.06 -2.98 11.47
N ILE A 98 -8.80 -3.40 10.46
CA ILE A 98 -9.27 -2.47 9.42
C ILE A 98 -10.60 -1.87 9.83
N LYS A 99 -10.68 -0.55 9.77
CA LYS A 99 -11.91 0.19 10.04
C LYS A 99 -12.71 0.41 8.77
N LYS A 100 -12.03 0.72 7.66
CA LYS A 100 -12.74 1.08 6.44
C LYS A 100 -11.81 0.91 5.24
N ILE A 101 -12.37 0.38 4.16
CA ILE A 101 -11.70 0.31 2.86
C ILE A 101 -12.55 1.12 1.89
N THR A 102 -11.94 2.11 1.24
CA THR A 102 -12.63 2.97 0.28
C THR A 102 -11.96 2.81 -1.08
N LYS A 103 -12.75 2.44 -2.07
CA LYS A 103 -12.25 2.31 -3.43
C LYS A 103 -12.02 3.71 -4.01
N LEU A 104 -10.86 3.93 -4.63
CA LEU A 104 -10.47 5.24 -5.13
C LEU A 104 -10.66 5.42 -6.63
N ASN A 105 -10.94 4.33 -7.37
CA ASN A 105 -11.15 4.47 -8.82
C ASN A 105 -12.14 3.46 -9.34
#